data_27b784a0e9b6c5dcac41e43559db16f7
#
_entry.id   27b784a0e9b6c5dcac41e43559db16f7
#
_cell.length_a   1.000
_cell.length_b   1.000
_cell.length_c   1.000
_cell.angle_alpha   90.00
_cell.angle_beta   90.00
_cell.angle_gamma   90.00
#
_symmetry.space_group_name_H-M   'P 1'
#
loop_
_entity.id
_entity.type
_entity.pdbx_description
1 polymer ?
#
loop_
_entity_poly.entity_id
_entity_poly.type
_entity_poly.pdbx_seq_one_letter_code
_entity_poly.pdbx_strand_id
1 'polypeptide(L)'
;HTALKYVQKYFTGTKWFVEGDIKGCFDNVDHHVLIAILRKRIADEHFIGLLWKFLKAGYMEDWNYHNTYSGTPQGSIISPILANIYLNELDKFMAEYAEKFNCGERRKINPAFKKKLDVCRGKEQRLKRNISKMSEEEKEGLLAEIRELRRSLRSIPYSDQMDEGYKRVFYIRYADDFLIGVIGRKADAEQVKQDVGHFIREKLHLEMSEEKTLITHGHDFAKFLGYEVTIA
;
A
#
# COMPACT_ATOMS: atom_id res chain seq x y z
N HIS A 1 13.23 -10.20 1.52
CA HIS A 1 13.66 -9.34 0.38
C HIS A 1 12.59 -9.19 -0.73
N THR A 2 11.71 -10.18 -0.98
CA THR A 2 10.70 -10.09 -2.07
C THR A 2 9.65 -9.02 -1.77
N ALA A 3 9.16 -8.95 -0.53
CA ALA A 3 8.19 -7.93 -0.12
C ALA A 3 8.76 -6.50 -0.28
N LEU A 4 9.99 -6.26 0.16
CA LEU A 4 10.64 -4.95 0.01
C LEU A 4 10.87 -4.57 -1.46
N LYS A 5 11.25 -5.54 -2.32
CA LYS A 5 11.33 -5.31 -3.77
C LYS A 5 9.98 -4.96 -4.38
N TYR A 6 8.90 -5.56 -3.88
CA TYR A 6 7.55 -5.23 -4.30
C TYR A 6 7.19 -3.78 -3.91
N VAL A 7 7.47 -3.38 -2.68
CA VAL A 7 7.27 -1.99 -2.23
C VAL A 7 8.07 -1.03 -3.12
N GLN A 8 9.35 -1.27 -3.32
CA GLN A 8 10.21 -0.43 -4.16
C GLN A 8 9.67 -0.28 -5.60
N LYS A 9 9.10 -1.36 -6.16
CA LYS A 9 8.62 -1.38 -7.55
C LYS A 9 7.24 -0.75 -7.72
N TYR A 10 6.31 -1.01 -6.79
CA TYR A 10 4.89 -0.70 -6.99
C TYR A 10 4.36 0.45 -6.14
N PHE A 11 5.01 0.80 -5.02
CA PHE A 11 4.54 1.88 -4.15
C PHE A 11 5.00 3.26 -4.60
N THR A 12 5.47 3.38 -5.85
CA THR A 12 5.92 4.66 -6.41
C THR A 12 4.80 5.70 -6.43
N GLY A 13 5.10 6.90 -5.95
CA GLY A 13 4.14 8.00 -5.89
C GLY A 13 3.10 7.91 -4.79
N THR A 14 3.23 6.95 -3.87
CA THR A 14 2.45 6.88 -2.63
C THR A 14 2.57 8.20 -1.85
N LYS A 15 1.45 8.69 -1.35
CA LYS A 15 1.39 9.91 -0.53
C LYS A 15 1.32 9.58 0.96
N TRP A 16 0.64 8.50 1.30
CA TRP A 16 0.43 8.06 2.67
C TRP A 16 0.69 6.58 2.79
N PHE A 17 1.43 6.21 3.80
CA PHE A 17 1.56 4.83 4.24
C PHE A 17 0.62 4.57 5.41
N VAL A 18 -0.05 3.44 5.40
CA VAL A 18 -0.72 2.88 6.57
C VAL A 18 0.10 1.66 6.98
N GLU A 19 0.84 1.81 8.06
CA GLU A 19 1.58 0.73 8.71
C GLU A 19 0.58 -0.07 9.54
N GLY A 20 0.57 -1.38 9.40
CA GLY A 20 -0.39 -2.22 10.10
C GLY A 20 0.26 -3.43 10.73
N ASP A 21 -0.13 -3.69 11.97
CA ASP A 21 0.29 -4.83 12.77
C ASP A 21 -0.96 -5.44 13.43
N ILE A 22 -1.09 -6.75 13.37
CA ILE A 22 -2.22 -7.47 13.96
C ILE A 22 -1.81 -7.96 15.35
N LYS A 23 -2.50 -7.48 16.37
CA LYS A 23 -2.19 -7.77 17.77
C LYS A 23 -2.33 -9.26 18.08
N GLY A 24 -1.21 -9.89 18.45
CA GLY A 24 -1.21 -11.29 18.87
C GLY A 24 -1.86 -12.22 17.84
N CYS A 25 -1.55 -12.05 16.56
CA CYS A 25 -2.23 -12.74 15.47
C CYS A 25 -2.29 -14.24 15.67
N PHE A 26 -1.17 -14.87 16.04
CA PHE A 26 -1.11 -16.33 16.25
C PHE A 26 -1.94 -16.80 17.46
N ASP A 27 -2.03 -15.98 18.50
CA ASP A 27 -2.71 -16.33 19.74
C ASP A 27 -4.21 -16.08 19.70
N ASN A 28 -4.67 -15.24 18.74
CA ASN A 28 -6.06 -14.80 18.64
C ASN A 28 -6.81 -15.36 17.42
N VAL A 29 -6.22 -16.25 16.64
CA VAL A 29 -6.92 -16.90 15.51
C VAL A 29 -8.19 -17.61 16.02
N ASP A 30 -9.34 -17.20 15.53
CA ASP A 30 -10.61 -17.86 15.83
C ASP A 30 -10.68 -19.22 15.11
N HIS A 31 -10.74 -20.30 15.89
CA HIS A 31 -10.78 -21.68 15.36
C HIS A 31 -12.00 -21.93 14.47
N HIS A 32 -13.17 -21.37 14.82
CA HIS A 32 -14.38 -21.55 14.03
C HIS A 32 -14.29 -20.87 12.68
N VAL A 33 -13.78 -19.62 12.66
CA VAL A 33 -13.54 -18.89 11.42
C VAL A 33 -12.49 -19.60 10.56
N LEU A 34 -11.37 -20.05 11.16
CA LEU A 34 -10.34 -20.80 10.45
C LEU A 34 -10.90 -22.07 9.78
N ILE A 35 -11.64 -22.86 10.54
CA ILE A 35 -12.26 -24.09 10.02
C ILE A 35 -13.29 -23.78 8.92
N ALA A 36 -14.08 -22.72 9.08
CA ALA A 36 -15.00 -22.28 8.02
C ALA A 36 -14.27 -21.89 6.73
N ILE A 37 -13.10 -21.22 6.85
CA ILE A 37 -12.24 -20.89 5.70
C ILE A 37 -11.72 -22.17 5.03
N LEU A 38 -11.21 -23.11 5.82
CA LEU A 38 -10.67 -24.38 5.31
C LEU A 38 -11.74 -25.21 4.59
N ARG A 39 -12.96 -25.29 5.13
CA ARG A 39 -14.08 -26.00 4.51
C ARG A 39 -14.49 -25.45 3.13
N LYS A 40 -14.15 -24.22 2.80
CA LYS A 40 -14.35 -23.71 1.43
C LYS A 40 -13.52 -24.47 0.38
N ARG A 41 -12.46 -25.16 0.79
CA ARG A 41 -11.49 -25.84 -0.10
C ARG A 41 -11.34 -27.33 0.20
N ILE A 42 -11.63 -27.77 1.43
CA ILE A 42 -11.41 -29.12 1.92
C ILE A 42 -12.75 -29.70 2.31
N ALA A 43 -13.21 -30.70 1.57
CA ALA A 43 -14.46 -31.40 1.82
C ALA A 43 -14.29 -32.63 2.76
N ASP A 44 -13.04 -33.01 3.08
CA ASP A 44 -12.76 -34.17 3.95
C ASP A 44 -12.99 -33.80 5.43
N GLU A 45 -14.12 -34.23 5.98
CA GLU A 45 -14.48 -33.98 7.38
C GLU A 45 -13.61 -34.77 8.37
N HIS A 46 -12.98 -35.87 7.97
CA HIS A 46 -12.01 -36.56 8.82
C HIS A 46 -10.76 -35.71 9.02
N PHE A 47 -10.27 -35.12 7.94
CA PHE A 47 -9.14 -34.19 8.01
C PHE A 47 -9.50 -32.93 8.80
N ILE A 48 -10.66 -32.34 8.58
CA ILE A 48 -11.16 -31.21 9.36
C ILE A 48 -11.28 -31.59 10.86
N GLY A 49 -11.78 -32.74 11.16
CA GLY A 49 -11.84 -33.25 12.54
C GLY A 49 -10.46 -33.42 13.18
N LEU A 50 -9.46 -33.87 12.43
CA LEU A 50 -8.08 -33.94 12.89
C LEU A 50 -7.51 -32.54 13.21
N LEU A 51 -7.74 -31.58 12.33
CA LEU A 51 -7.33 -30.18 12.56
C LEU A 51 -8.00 -29.59 13.82
N TRP A 52 -9.28 -29.87 14.03
CA TRP A 52 -9.97 -29.46 15.26
C TRP A 52 -9.31 -30.03 16.51
N LYS A 53 -8.97 -31.31 16.50
CA LYS A 53 -8.27 -31.96 17.63
C LYS A 53 -6.91 -31.31 17.86
N PHE A 54 -6.17 -30.99 16.77
CA PHE A 54 -4.90 -30.32 16.84
C PHE A 54 -5.02 -28.91 17.46
N LEU A 55 -5.98 -28.11 17.00
CA LEU A 55 -6.18 -26.75 17.51
C LEU A 55 -6.59 -26.73 18.99
N LYS A 56 -7.35 -27.75 19.45
CA LYS A 56 -7.81 -27.89 20.84
C LYS A 56 -6.83 -28.61 21.74
N ALA A 57 -5.80 -29.24 21.19
CA ALA A 57 -4.88 -30.08 21.95
C ALA A 57 -4.07 -29.34 23.02
N GLY A 58 -4.02 -28.01 22.95
CA GLY A 58 -3.18 -27.21 23.82
C GLY A 58 -1.68 -27.32 23.47
N TYR A 59 -0.85 -26.82 24.35
CA TYR A 59 0.60 -26.91 24.23
C TYR A 59 1.26 -27.09 25.59
N MET A 60 2.46 -27.61 25.56
CA MET A 60 3.28 -27.78 26.77
C MET A 60 4.37 -26.71 26.78
N GLU A 61 4.46 -25.95 27.87
CA GLU A 61 5.51 -24.97 28.11
C GLU A 61 6.03 -25.17 29.54
N ASP A 62 7.32 -25.27 29.69
CA ASP A 62 7.99 -25.52 30.98
C ASP A 62 7.36 -26.69 31.78
N TRP A 63 7.00 -27.78 31.06
CA TRP A 63 6.30 -28.96 31.60
C TRP A 63 4.90 -28.68 32.16
N ASN A 64 4.34 -27.51 31.92
CA ASN A 64 2.95 -27.17 32.21
C ASN A 64 2.09 -27.27 30.96
N TYR A 65 0.90 -27.85 31.11
CA TYR A 65 -0.07 -27.93 30.02
C TYR A 65 -0.95 -26.70 29.99
N HIS A 66 -1.07 -26.10 28.79
CA HIS A 66 -1.91 -24.94 28.53
C HIS A 66 -2.99 -25.30 27.50
N ASN A 67 -4.25 -25.03 27.83
CA ASN A 67 -5.34 -25.16 26.91
C ASN A 67 -5.35 -24.03 25.89
N THR A 68 -5.56 -24.35 24.61
CA THR A 68 -5.80 -23.35 23.57
C THR A 68 -7.30 -23.21 23.31
N TYR A 69 -7.86 -22.07 23.67
CA TYR A 69 -9.25 -21.69 23.36
C TYR A 69 -9.34 -20.92 22.05
N SER A 70 -8.27 -20.21 21.70
CA SER A 70 -8.05 -19.50 20.43
C SER A 70 -6.58 -19.64 20.05
N GLY A 71 -6.28 -19.26 18.80
CA GLY A 71 -4.91 -19.22 18.32
C GLY A 71 -4.38 -20.56 17.80
N THR A 72 -3.18 -20.46 17.29
CA THR A 72 -2.39 -21.62 16.83
C THR A 72 -1.15 -21.72 17.70
N PRO A 73 -0.80 -22.90 18.24
CA PRO A 73 0.33 -23.03 19.15
C PRO A 73 1.61 -22.44 18.56
N GLN A 74 2.22 -21.48 19.28
CA GLN A 74 3.50 -20.90 18.86
C GLN A 74 4.57 -21.98 18.82
N GLY A 75 5.40 -21.96 17.78
CA GLY A 75 6.43 -23.00 17.57
C GLY A 75 5.94 -24.26 16.84
N SER A 76 4.66 -24.43 16.60
CA SER A 76 4.16 -25.53 15.79
C SER A 76 4.49 -25.32 14.30
N ILE A 77 4.89 -26.38 13.60
CA ILE A 77 5.25 -26.35 12.18
C ILE A 77 4.06 -25.93 11.29
N ILE A 78 2.82 -26.26 11.69
CA ILE A 78 1.62 -25.95 10.91
C ILE A 78 1.06 -24.55 11.17
N SER A 79 1.37 -23.94 12.32
CA SER A 79 0.80 -22.65 12.71
C SER A 79 1.03 -21.53 11.72
N PRO A 80 2.24 -21.34 11.13
CA PRO A 80 2.44 -20.31 10.12
C PRO A 80 1.61 -20.53 8.84
N ILE A 81 1.34 -21.78 8.49
CA ILE A 81 0.51 -22.12 7.33
C ILE A 81 -0.96 -21.77 7.63
N LEU A 82 -1.46 -22.15 8.80
CA LEU A 82 -2.84 -21.86 9.21
C LEU A 82 -3.08 -20.35 9.34
N ALA A 83 -2.14 -19.61 9.95
CA ALA A 83 -2.21 -18.16 10.04
C ALA A 83 -2.21 -17.48 8.66
N ASN A 84 -1.39 -17.96 7.72
CA ASN A 84 -1.39 -17.44 6.36
C ASN A 84 -2.68 -17.76 5.61
N ILE A 85 -3.28 -18.93 5.80
CA ILE A 85 -4.60 -19.27 5.24
C ILE A 85 -5.67 -18.33 5.81
N TYR A 86 -5.62 -18.09 7.11
CA TYR A 86 -6.54 -17.19 7.80
C TYR A 86 -6.44 -15.75 7.28
N LEU A 87 -5.25 -15.21 7.24
CA LEU A 87 -4.98 -13.85 6.79
C LEU A 87 -5.13 -13.66 5.27
N ASN A 88 -5.19 -14.74 4.48
CA ASN A 88 -5.49 -14.63 3.05
C ASN A 88 -6.90 -14.07 2.78
N GLU A 89 -7.82 -14.12 3.73
CA GLU A 89 -9.11 -13.42 3.59
C GLU A 89 -8.92 -11.90 3.59
N LEU A 90 -7.95 -11.37 4.37
CA LEU A 90 -7.55 -9.96 4.30
C LEU A 90 -6.92 -9.62 2.94
N ASP A 91 -6.08 -10.51 2.39
CA ASP A 91 -5.47 -10.31 1.08
C ASP A 91 -6.54 -10.20 -0.02
N LYS A 92 -7.58 -11.06 0.03
CA LYS A 92 -8.73 -11.01 -0.88
C LYS A 92 -9.53 -9.71 -0.72
N PHE A 93 -9.83 -9.34 0.53
CA PHE A 93 -10.53 -8.10 0.82
C PHE A 93 -9.77 -6.89 0.24
N MET A 94 -8.46 -6.83 0.44
CA MET A 94 -7.63 -5.75 -0.08
C MET A 94 -7.57 -5.72 -1.61
N ALA A 95 -7.61 -6.87 -2.27
CA ALA A 95 -7.69 -6.94 -3.74
C ALA A 95 -9.01 -6.34 -4.26
N GLU A 96 -10.14 -6.76 -3.68
CA GLU A 96 -11.46 -6.22 -4.03
C GLU A 96 -11.59 -4.73 -3.66
N TYR A 97 -11.02 -4.34 -2.52
CA TYR A 97 -10.98 -2.95 -2.08
C TYR A 97 -10.21 -2.08 -3.07
N ALA A 98 -9.06 -2.56 -3.54
CA ALA A 98 -8.26 -1.85 -4.53
C ALA A 98 -9.02 -1.63 -5.85
N GLU A 99 -9.77 -2.61 -6.32
CA GLU A 99 -10.59 -2.47 -7.53
C GLU A 99 -11.65 -1.35 -7.40
N LYS A 100 -12.26 -1.22 -6.22
CA LYS A 100 -13.28 -0.20 -5.95
C LYS A 100 -12.69 1.18 -5.66
N PHE A 101 -11.55 1.22 -4.97
CA PHE A 101 -10.89 2.46 -4.54
C PHE A 101 -10.14 3.15 -5.69
N ASN A 102 -9.49 2.36 -6.55
CA ASN A 102 -8.67 2.88 -7.62
C ASN A 102 -9.52 3.62 -8.66
N CYS A 103 -9.19 4.88 -8.93
CA CYS A 103 -9.87 5.66 -9.95
C CYS A 103 -8.90 6.47 -10.80
N GLY A 104 -9.36 6.84 -12.02
CA GLY A 104 -8.57 7.57 -13.00
C GLY A 104 -7.48 6.73 -13.68
N GLU A 105 -7.23 6.91 -14.95
CA GLU A 105 -6.16 6.21 -15.67
C GLU A 105 -4.79 6.87 -15.43
N ARG A 106 -4.76 8.21 -15.47
CA ARG A 106 -3.55 9.04 -15.32
C ARG A 106 -3.87 10.27 -14.51
N ARG A 107 -2.87 10.75 -13.75
CA ARG A 107 -2.95 12.06 -13.10
C ARG A 107 -3.03 13.15 -14.16
N LYS A 108 -3.79 14.19 -13.88
CA LYS A 108 -3.82 15.41 -14.71
C LYS A 108 -2.45 16.05 -14.75
N ILE A 109 -2.20 16.79 -15.83
CA ILE A 109 -0.97 17.58 -15.94
C ILE A 109 -1.09 18.75 -14.95
N ASN A 110 -0.02 18.99 -14.20
CA ASN A 110 0.08 20.12 -13.28
C ASN A 110 -0.20 21.43 -14.04
N PRO A 111 -1.22 22.23 -13.62
CA PRO A 111 -1.57 23.47 -14.31
C PRO A 111 -0.39 24.45 -14.44
N ALA A 112 0.46 24.55 -13.42
CA ALA A 112 1.64 25.41 -13.46
C ALA A 112 2.67 24.91 -14.48
N PHE A 113 2.88 23.59 -14.58
CA PHE A 113 3.73 22.98 -15.59
C PHE A 113 3.17 23.23 -16.99
N LYS A 114 1.88 22.97 -17.20
CA LYS A 114 1.21 23.19 -18.49
C LYS A 114 1.34 24.63 -18.97
N LYS A 115 1.03 25.60 -18.09
CA LYS A 115 1.16 27.04 -18.42
C LYS A 115 2.56 27.42 -18.87
N LYS A 116 3.59 26.98 -18.13
CA LYS A 116 5.00 27.26 -18.51
C LYS A 116 5.41 26.52 -19.80
N LEU A 117 4.96 25.29 -19.98
CA LEU A 117 5.21 24.52 -21.19
C LEU A 117 4.63 25.20 -22.43
N ASP A 118 3.39 25.70 -22.33
CA ASP A 118 2.72 26.38 -23.44
C ASP A 118 3.45 27.70 -23.80
N VAL A 119 3.93 28.46 -22.80
CA VAL A 119 4.78 29.65 -23.04
C VAL A 119 6.08 29.24 -23.72
N CYS A 120 6.76 28.20 -23.26
CA CYS A 120 7.99 27.72 -23.87
C CYS A 120 7.79 27.30 -25.33
N ARG A 121 6.75 26.51 -25.61
CA ARG A 121 6.37 26.07 -26.96
C ARG A 121 6.03 27.25 -27.87
N GLY A 122 5.32 28.27 -27.36
CA GLY A 122 5.03 29.49 -28.10
C GLY A 122 6.29 30.24 -28.54
N LYS A 123 7.26 30.36 -27.63
CA LYS A 123 8.57 31.00 -27.98
C LYS A 123 9.38 30.16 -28.98
N GLU A 124 9.41 28.85 -28.84
CA GLU A 124 10.05 27.93 -29.80
C GLU A 124 9.42 28.02 -31.19
N GLN A 125 8.09 28.10 -31.26
CA GLN A 125 7.40 28.29 -32.53
C GLN A 125 7.68 29.65 -33.14
N ARG A 126 7.74 30.73 -32.34
CA ARG A 126 8.11 32.05 -32.78
C ARG A 126 9.53 32.06 -33.38
N LEU A 127 10.48 31.41 -32.70
CA LEU A 127 11.86 31.28 -33.21
C LEU A 127 11.87 30.56 -34.56
N LYS A 128 11.19 29.40 -34.65
CA LYS A 128 11.15 28.61 -35.91
C LYS A 128 10.52 29.38 -37.08
N ARG A 129 9.46 30.15 -36.86
CA ARG A 129 8.75 30.88 -37.91
C ARG A 129 9.50 32.10 -38.39
N ASN A 130 10.25 32.77 -37.51
CA ASN A 130 10.86 34.05 -37.78
C ASN A 130 12.39 34.01 -37.86
N ILE A 131 13.00 32.85 -37.84
CA ILE A 131 14.45 32.68 -37.75
C ILE A 131 15.22 33.42 -38.84
N SER A 132 14.66 33.53 -40.06
CA SER A 132 15.27 34.23 -41.18
C SER A 132 15.07 35.75 -41.15
N LYS A 133 14.19 36.25 -40.28
CA LYS A 133 13.82 37.68 -40.21
C LYS A 133 14.36 38.36 -38.93
N MET A 134 14.92 37.60 -38.00
CA MET A 134 15.41 38.09 -36.70
C MET A 134 16.90 38.42 -36.77
N SER A 135 17.30 39.46 -36.02
CA SER A 135 18.73 39.75 -35.81
C SER A 135 19.39 38.66 -34.94
N GLU A 136 20.70 38.54 -34.96
CA GLU A 136 21.41 37.55 -34.13
C GLU A 136 21.21 37.81 -32.63
N GLU A 137 21.15 39.08 -32.21
CA GLU A 137 20.88 39.46 -30.81
C GLU A 137 19.47 39.03 -30.37
N GLU A 138 18.45 39.18 -31.22
CA GLU A 138 17.09 38.75 -30.93
C GLU A 138 16.99 37.21 -30.84
N LYS A 139 17.72 36.49 -31.69
CA LYS A 139 17.78 35.00 -31.63
C LYS A 139 18.44 34.54 -30.35
N GLU A 140 19.57 35.14 -29.98
CA GLU A 140 20.28 34.75 -28.73
C GLU A 140 19.45 35.05 -27.50
N GLY A 141 18.79 36.21 -27.44
CA GLY A 141 17.88 36.57 -26.34
C GLY A 141 16.73 35.59 -26.22
N LEU A 142 16.07 35.22 -27.34
CA LEU A 142 14.97 34.29 -27.33
C LEU A 142 15.42 32.86 -26.95
N LEU A 143 16.59 32.43 -27.38
CA LEU A 143 17.20 31.16 -27.01
C LEU A 143 17.56 31.14 -25.51
N ALA A 144 18.05 32.22 -24.94
CA ALA A 144 18.33 32.34 -23.52
C ALA A 144 17.03 32.16 -22.69
N GLU A 145 15.96 32.88 -23.08
CA GLU A 145 14.64 32.74 -22.43
C GLU A 145 14.09 31.33 -22.52
N ILE A 146 14.20 30.66 -23.67
CA ILE A 146 13.76 29.23 -23.83
C ILE A 146 14.57 28.32 -22.91
N ARG A 147 15.88 28.51 -22.81
CA ARG A 147 16.76 27.74 -21.91
C ARG A 147 16.32 27.89 -20.44
N GLU A 148 16.04 29.12 -20.03
CA GLU A 148 15.60 29.41 -18.66
C GLU A 148 14.24 28.79 -18.36
N LEU A 149 13.27 28.91 -19.27
CA LEU A 149 11.96 28.24 -19.15
C LEU A 149 12.09 26.72 -19.04
N ARG A 150 12.94 26.12 -19.87
CA ARG A 150 13.21 24.67 -19.80
C ARG A 150 13.86 24.27 -18.47
N ARG A 151 14.77 25.11 -17.94
CA ARG A 151 15.35 24.87 -16.61
C ARG A 151 14.29 24.93 -15.51
N SER A 152 13.41 25.94 -15.56
CA SER A 152 12.34 26.11 -14.60
C SER A 152 11.25 25.04 -14.69
N LEU A 153 11.05 24.40 -15.86
CA LEU A 153 10.15 23.27 -16.02
C LEU A 153 10.64 22.01 -15.28
N ARG A 154 11.96 21.83 -15.15
CA ARG A 154 12.51 20.66 -14.44
C ARG A 154 12.25 20.71 -12.93
N SER A 155 12.01 21.89 -12.36
CA SER A 155 11.69 22.04 -10.94
C SER A 155 10.19 21.88 -10.62
N ILE A 156 9.33 21.76 -11.64
CA ILE A 156 7.88 21.61 -11.46
C ILE A 156 7.49 20.17 -11.79
N PRO A 157 6.81 19.47 -10.90
CA PRO A 157 6.29 18.13 -11.20
C PRO A 157 5.35 18.16 -12.42
N TYR A 158 5.55 17.24 -13.35
CA TYR A 158 4.72 17.12 -14.55
C TYR A 158 3.25 16.84 -14.23
N SER A 159 3.02 15.94 -13.28
CA SER A 159 1.68 15.53 -12.87
C SER A 159 1.19 16.34 -11.69
N ASP A 160 -0.11 16.61 -11.66
CA ASP A 160 -0.76 17.21 -10.48
C ASP A 160 -0.74 16.18 -9.34
N GLN A 161 0.01 16.53 -8.30
CA GLN A 161 0.13 15.66 -7.13
C GLN A 161 -1.13 15.67 -6.25
N MET A 162 -2.01 16.65 -6.43
CA MET A 162 -3.26 16.83 -5.70
C MET A 162 -4.49 16.48 -6.55
N ASP A 163 -4.30 15.77 -7.66
CA ASP A 163 -5.42 15.35 -8.52
C ASP A 163 -6.36 14.40 -7.79
N GLU A 164 -7.52 14.89 -7.42
CA GLU A 164 -8.57 14.13 -6.74
C GLU A 164 -9.20 13.03 -7.60
N GLY A 165 -9.06 13.15 -8.92
CA GLY A 165 -9.54 12.16 -9.88
C GLY A 165 -8.62 10.97 -10.06
N TYR A 166 -7.46 10.94 -9.37
CA TYR A 166 -6.52 9.84 -9.44
C TYR A 166 -6.21 9.29 -8.06
N LYS A 167 -6.72 8.11 -7.77
CA LYS A 167 -6.49 7.42 -6.50
C LYS A 167 -5.97 6.01 -6.74
N ARG A 168 -5.06 5.57 -5.91
CA ARG A 168 -4.53 4.19 -5.90
C ARG A 168 -4.33 3.73 -4.46
N VAL A 169 -4.60 2.46 -4.24
CA VAL A 169 -4.19 1.74 -3.04
C VAL A 169 -3.30 0.57 -3.44
N PHE A 170 -2.20 0.43 -2.74
CA PHE A 170 -1.26 -0.69 -2.86
C PHE A 170 -1.25 -1.41 -1.53
N TYR A 171 -1.10 -2.71 -1.56
CA TYR A 171 -1.09 -3.53 -0.36
C TYR A 171 -0.02 -4.60 -0.46
N ILE A 172 0.66 -4.84 0.64
CA ILE A 172 1.54 -5.98 0.82
C ILE A 172 1.50 -6.42 2.27
N ARG A 173 1.55 -7.72 2.48
CA ARG A 173 1.61 -8.35 3.80
C ARG A 173 2.75 -9.37 3.86
N TYR A 174 3.34 -9.47 5.02
CA TYR A 174 4.26 -10.53 5.37
C TYR A 174 3.94 -11.01 6.80
N ALA A 175 3.40 -12.22 6.93
CA ALA A 175 2.81 -12.73 8.18
C ALA A 175 1.71 -11.78 8.70
N ASP A 176 1.86 -11.23 9.87
CA ASP A 176 0.98 -10.27 10.54
C ASP A 176 1.28 -8.81 10.22
N ASP A 177 2.50 -8.51 9.77
CA ASP A 177 2.88 -7.16 9.31
C ASP A 177 2.31 -6.86 7.92
N PHE A 178 1.68 -5.71 7.74
CA PHE A 178 1.26 -5.24 6.43
C PHE A 178 1.54 -3.75 6.22
N LEU A 179 1.74 -3.39 4.96
CA LEU A 179 1.92 -2.01 4.54
C LEU A 179 0.93 -1.69 3.43
N ILE A 180 0.20 -0.58 3.59
CA ILE A 180 -0.69 -0.06 2.57
C ILE A 180 -0.17 1.29 2.11
N GLY A 181 0.02 1.45 0.79
CA GLY A 181 0.37 2.72 0.18
C GLY A 181 -0.86 3.36 -0.46
N VAL A 182 -1.15 4.61 -0.11
CA VAL A 182 -2.31 5.33 -0.63
C VAL A 182 -1.86 6.53 -1.44
N ILE A 183 -2.34 6.61 -2.68
CA ILE A 183 -2.32 7.81 -3.50
C ILE A 183 -3.70 8.45 -3.38
N GLY A 184 -3.78 9.55 -2.65
CA GLY A 184 -5.01 10.25 -2.34
C GLY A 184 -4.78 11.31 -1.26
N ARG A 185 -5.86 11.82 -0.69
CA ARG A 185 -5.83 12.71 0.47
C ARG A 185 -5.55 11.93 1.75
N LYS A 186 -5.18 12.63 2.83
CA LYS A 186 -5.00 12.01 4.15
C LYS A 186 -6.28 11.32 4.63
N ALA A 187 -7.43 11.96 4.39
CA ALA A 187 -8.74 11.38 4.71
C ALA A 187 -9.00 10.03 3.98
N ASP A 188 -8.49 9.87 2.76
CA ASP A 188 -8.58 8.58 2.06
C ASP A 188 -7.75 7.50 2.77
N ALA A 189 -6.57 7.83 3.28
CA ALA A 189 -5.74 6.90 4.05
C ALA A 189 -6.38 6.56 5.41
N GLU A 190 -7.01 7.54 6.06
CA GLU A 190 -7.78 7.34 7.30
C GLU A 190 -8.97 6.41 7.07
N GLN A 191 -9.69 6.59 5.96
CA GLN A 191 -10.80 5.71 5.58
C GLN A 191 -10.32 4.29 5.30
N VAL A 192 -9.22 4.12 4.54
CA VAL A 192 -8.62 2.79 4.29
C VAL A 192 -8.25 2.11 5.61
N LYS A 193 -7.63 2.82 6.54
CA LYS A 193 -7.29 2.29 7.87
C LYS A 193 -8.52 1.82 8.63
N GLN A 194 -9.60 2.61 8.61
CA GLN A 194 -10.85 2.27 9.29
C GLN A 194 -11.53 1.05 8.67
N ASP A 195 -11.62 1.00 7.34
CA ASP A 195 -12.26 -0.10 6.61
C ASP A 195 -11.51 -1.42 6.82
N VAL A 196 -10.17 -1.38 6.79
CA VAL A 196 -9.32 -2.54 7.09
C VAL A 196 -9.49 -2.98 8.53
N GLY A 197 -9.49 -2.05 9.49
CA GLY A 197 -9.71 -2.37 10.90
C GLY A 197 -11.09 -2.97 11.16
N HIS A 198 -12.12 -2.46 10.51
CA HIS A 198 -13.47 -3.02 10.58
C HIS A 198 -13.50 -4.45 10.02
N PHE A 199 -12.90 -4.69 8.85
CA PHE A 199 -12.83 -6.03 8.26
C PHE A 199 -12.09 -7.02 9.18
N ILE A 200 -10.94 -6.64 9.71
CA ILE A 200 -10.14 -7.48 10.61
C ILE A 200 -10.96 -7.85 11.86
N ARG A 201 -11.69 -6.89 12.44
CA ARG A 201 -12.51 -7.11 13.63
C ARG A 201 -13.72 -7.98 13.34
N GLU A 202 -14.52 -7.64 12.32
CA GLU A 202 -15.82 -8.27 12.07
C GLU A 202 -15.73 -9.61 11.34
N LYS A 203 -14.71 -9.82 10.53
CA LYS A 203 -14.56 -11.02 9.70
C LYS A 203 -13.50 -11.98 10.20
N LEU A 204 -12.45 -11.44 10.81
CA LEU A 204 -11.35 -12.24 11.31
C LEU A 204 -11.31 -12.29 12.84
N HIS A 205 -12.20 -11.60 13.54
CA HIS A 205 -12.23 -11.53 15.00
C HIS A 205 -10.85 -11.21 15.61
N LEU A 206 -10.06 -10.41 14.88
CA LEU A 206 -8.74 -9.96 15.29
C LEU A 206 -8.75 -8.45 15.53
N GLU A 207 -7.72 -7.94 16.17
CA GLU A 207 -7.55 -6.52 16.42
C GLU A 207 -6.25 -6.01 15.81
N MET A 208 -6.30 -4.80 15.24
CA MET A 208 -5.08 -4.08 14.89
C MET A 208 -4.45 -3.49 16.14
N SER A 209 -3.12 -3.46 16.18
CA SER A 209 -2.40 -2.74 17.23
C SER A 209 -2.52 -1.24 16.99
N GLU A 210 -3.25 -0.53 17.83
CA GLU A 210 -3.44 0.92 17.71
C GLU A 210 -2.11 1.68 17.79
N GLU A 211 -1.21 1.23 18.65
CA GLU A 211 0.11 1.83 18.86
C GLU A 211 1.04 1.70 17.65
N LYS A 212 0.94 0.60 16.92
CA LYS A 212 1.78 0.30 15.76
C LYS A 212 1.10 0.62 14.42
N THR A 213 -0.22 0.82 14.41
CA THR A 213 -0.94 1.15 13.18
C THR A 213 -0.96 2.65 12.97
N LEU A 214 0.05 3.14 12.26
CA LEU A 214 0.27 4.56 12.02
C LEU A 214 -0.11 4.96 10.59
N ILE A 215 -0.40 6.25 10.40
CA ILE A 215 -0.52 6.86 9.07
C ILE A 215 0.66 7.81 8.91
N THR A 216 1.60 7.43 8.05
CA THR A 216 2.86 8.13 7.83
C THR A 216 2.86 8.78 6.45
N HIS A 217 3.31 10.04 6.36
CA HIS A 217 3.42 10.70 5.06
C HIS A 217 4.52 10.06 4.22
N GLY A 218 4.35 10.01 2.89
CA GLY A 218 5.27 9.30 1.99
C GLY A 218 6.72 9.79 2.02
N HIS A 219 6.96 11.04 2.43
CA HIS A 219 8.32 11.58 2.62
C HIS A 219 8.89 11.32 4.03
N ASP A 220 8.07 10.84 4.96
CA ASP A 220 8.51 10.39 6.28
C ASP A 220 8.87 8.89 6.22
N PHE A 221 9.44 8.39 7.30
CA PHE A 221 9.89 7.00 7.37
C PHE A 221 8.80 6.10 7.94
N ALA A 222 8.11 5.36 7.07
CA ALA A 222 7.22 4.29 7.48
C ALA A 222 8.01 3.02 7.81
N LYS A 223 7.60 2.28 8.82
CA LYS A 223 8.28 1.04 9.23
C LYS A 223 7.60 -0.18 8.61
N PHE A 224 8.39 -1.05 8.00
CA PHE A 224 7.92 -2.33 7.48
C PHE A 224 9.03 -3.37 7.53
N LEU A 225 8.78 -4.50 8.22
CA LEU A 225 9.74 -5.62 8.38
C LEU A 225 11.10 -5.18 8.94
N GLY A 226 11.13 -4.23 9.87
CA GLY A 226 12.36 -3.71 10.45
C GLY A 226 13.13 -2.73 9.56
N TYR A 227 12.57 -2.33 8.42
CA TYR A 227 13.13 -1.34 7.50
C TYR A 227 12.32 -0.05 7.52
N GLU A 228 12.98 1.03 7.20
CA GLU A 228 12.36 2.33 6.97
C GLU A 228 12.08 2.51 5.46
N VAL A 229 10.83 2.84 5.13
CA VAL A 229 10.34 3.02 3.77
C VAL A 229 9.94 4.48 3.58
N THR A 230 10.42 5.11 2.51
CA THR A 230 10.07 6.48 2.13
C THR A 230 9.97 6.59 0.62
N ILE A 231 9.27 7.63 0.14
CA ILE A 231 9.17 7.98 -1.28
C ILE A 231 10.08 9.20 -1.53
N ALA A 232 11.06 9.01 -2.41
CA ALA A 232 11.98 10.06 -2.84
C ALA A 232 11.33 11.01 -3.87
#